data_136c2b2e909f18d3fdda1e2365afda0e
#
_entry.id   136c2b2e909f18d3fdda1e2365afda0e
#
_cell.length_a   1.000
_cell.length_b   1.000
_cell.length_c   1.000
_cell.angle_alpha   90.00
_cell.angle_beta   90.00
_cell.angle_gamma   90.00
#
_symmetry.space_group_name_H-M   'P 1'
#
loop_
_entity.id
_entity.type
_entity.pdbx_description
1 polymer ?
#
loop_
_entity_poly.entity_id
_entity_poly.type
_entity_poly.pdbx_seq_one_letter_code
_entity_poly.pdbx_strand_id
1 'polypeptide(L)'
;MENKLSNIWKCFLPSVCIFVLQMAISFVGMFFVFCYKAHTYTSGSFSDFFQGYYNAVTSTDFNVGVMLVYAAIAAVLFFFWYYKKVCDKSAKKGAFALLKANPATCIVGVILLSFGMQYLCTYLMNVVSCFFPNWLPQYETLMDGRGLSGSRTLPLVLYTVVIGPICEELTFRGLTFSYARRVMPFWAANVVQALLFAGMHMNPLQAVYTFLFGLVLGYFVEKAGNLSMGICLHMSFNAVGVLSGGLALGGNGPMQFFCILFGSMVATYLGILLLNKNAKNMA
;
A
#
# COMPACT_ATOMS: atom_id res chain seq x y z
N MET A 1 26.30 6.69 -22.18
CA MET A 1 24.90 7.19 -22.19
C MET A 1 23.97 5.99 -22.17
N GLU A 2 23.41 5.63 -21.02
CA GLU A 2 22.31 4.64 -21.02
C GLU A 2 21.18 5.16 -21.89
N ASN A 3 20.70 4.34 -22.81
CA ASN A 3 19.67 4.72 -23.77
C ASN A 3 18.40 5.13 -23.00
N LYS A 4 17.89 6.37 -23.25
CA LYS A 4 16.71 6.93 -22.59
C LYS A 4 15.50 5.98 -22.65
N LEU A 5 15.38 5.23 -23.74
CA LEU A 5 14.36 4.19 -23.93
C LEU A 5 14.52 3.03 -22.93
N SER A 6 15.74 2.57 -22.67
CA SER A 6 16.02 1.52 -21.69
C SER A 6 15.58 1.90 -20.27
N ASN A 7 15.73 3.17 -19.91
CA ASN A 7 15.30 3.63 -18.58
C ASN A 7 13.79 3.80 -18.44
N ILE A 8 13.06 4.07 -19.54
CA ILE A 8 11.58 4.09 -19.53
C ILE A 8 11.03 2.69 -19.20
N TRP A 9 11.54 1.63 -19.83
CA TRP A 9 11.12 0.26 -19.52
C TRP A 9 11.44 -0.16 -18.09
N LYS A 10 12.56 0.31 -17.53
CA LYS A 10 12.94 0.06 -16.14
C LYS A 10 11.93 0.63 -15.12
N CYS A 11 11.14 1.66 -15.49
CA CYS A 11 10.10 2.20 -14.61
C CYS A 11 8.97 1.17 -14.36
N PHE A 12 8.63 0.36 -15.35
CA PHE A 12 7.53 -0.61 -15.26
C PHE A 12 7.98 -1.96 -14.71
N LEU A 13 9.26 -2.29 -14.84
CA LEU A 13 9.79 -3.60 -14.49
C LEU A 13 9.53 -4.00 -13.02
N PRO A 14 9.68 -3.14 -11.99
CA PRO A 14 9.35 -3.53 -10.62
C PRO A 14 7.88 -3.91 -10.44
N SER A 15 6.96 -3.20 -11.09
CA SER A 15 5.52 -3.50 -11.03
C SER A 15 5.19 -4.83 -11.71
N VAL A 16 5.83 -5.13 -12.82
CA VAL A 16 5.68 -6.45 -13.48
C VAL A 16 6.26 -7.55 -12.61
N CYS A 17 7.45 -7.34 -12.02
CA CYS A 17 8.10 -8.34 -11.17
C CYS A 17 7.28 -8.65 -9.92
N ILE A 18 6.71 -7.66 -9.24
CA ILE A 18 5.89 -7.91 -8.04
C ILE A 18 4.62 -8.68 -8.41
N PHE A 19 3.97 -8.33 -9.54
CA PHE A 19 2.77 -9.02 -10.02
C PHE A 19 3.07 -10.48 -10.37
N VAL A 20 4.13 -10.73 -11.13
CA VAL A 20 4.56 -12.10 -11.49
C VAL A 20 4.92 -12.91 -10.25
N LEU A 21 5.62 -12.30 -9.29
CA LEU A 21 5.97 -12.97 -8.04
C LEU A 21 4.73 -13.33 -7.21
N GLN A 22 3.77 -12.42 -7.10
CA GLN A 22 2.50 -12.68 -6.41
C GLN A 22 1.75 -13.84 -7.06
N MET A 23 1.63 -13.85 -8.39
CA MET A 23 0.99 -14.94 -9.12
C MET A 23 1.72 -16.28 -8.91
N ALA A 24 3.05 -16.28 -9.01
CA ALA A 24 3.86 -17.48 -8.82
C ALA A 24 3.67 -18.08 -7.41
N ILE A 25 3.75 -17.25 -6.37
CA ILE A 25 3.55 -17.69 -4.97
C ILE A 25 2.12 -18.21 -4.76
N SER A 26 1.11 -17.54 -5.36
CA SER A 26 -0.29 -18.02 -5.30
C SER A 26 -0.45 -19.38 -5.93
N PHE A 27 0.11 -19.61 -7.14
CA PHE A 27 0.05 -20.92 -7.81
C PHE A 27 0.77 -22.01 -7.02
N VAL A 28 1.95 -21.73 -6.48
CA VAL A 28 2.69 -22.65 -5.60
C VAL A 28 1.86 -23.01 -4.38
N GLY A 29 1.27 -22.00 -3.71
CA GLY A 29 0.39 -22.23 -2.55
C GLY A 29 -0.82 -23.11 -2.89
N MET A 30 -1.51 -22.80 -3.99
CA MET A 30 -2.64 -23.62 -4.48
C MET A 30 -2.23 -25.07 -4.80
N PHE A 31 -1.06 -25.26 -5.39
CA PHE A 31 -0.52 -26.58 -5.67
C PHE A 31 -0.26 -27.39 -4.38
N PHE A 32 0.34 -26.77 -3.37
CA PHE A 32 0.55 -27.44 -2.08
C PHE A 32 -0.77 -27.79 -1.39
N VAL A 33 -1.79 -26.92 -1.42
CA VAL A 33 -3.12 -27.25 -0.91
C VAL A 33 -3.76 -28.41 -1.67
N PHE A 34 -3.61 -28.42 -2.99
CA PHE A 34 -4.09 -29.54 -3.82
C PHE A 34 -3.44 -30.88 -3.41
N CYS A 35 -2.12 -30.91 -3.32
CA CYS A 35 -1.37 -32.13 -2.90
C CYS A 35 -1.76 -32.57 -1.49
N TYR A 36 -1.90 -31.63 -0.56
CA TYR A 36 -2.35 -31.95 0.80
C TYR A 36 -3.76 -32.53 0.83
N LYS A 37 -4.70 -31.91 0.12
CA LYS A 37 -6.08 -32.43 0.01
C LYS A 37 -6.13 -33.79 -0.68
N ALA A 38 -5.36 -34.00 -1.74
CA ALA A 38 -5.28 -35.29 -2.43
C ALA A 38 -4.71 -36.40 -1.52
N HIS A 39 -3.70 -36.07 -0.70
CA HIS A 39 -3.12 -37.03 0.23
C HIS A 39 -4.08 -37.38 1.39
N THR A 40 -4.87 -36.42 1.87
CA THR A 40 -5.79 -36.60 3.00
C THR A 40 -7.18 -37.08 2.59
N TYR A 41 -7.43 -37.21 1.28
CA TYR A 41 -8.72 -37.64 0.77
C TYR A 41 -8.86 -39.15 0.88
N THR A 42 -9.73 -39.60 1.75
CA THR A 42 -9.92 -41.05 2.03
C THR A 42 -11.22 -41.64 1.49
N SER A 43 -12.28 -40.82 1.35
CA SER A 43 -13.60 -41.27 0.87
C SER A 43 -14.47 -40.08 0.48
N GLY A 44 -15.35 -40.25 -0.50
CA GLY A 44 -16.29 -39.23 -0.99
C GLY A 44 -16.38 -39.17 -2.51
N SER A 45 -17.18 -38.26 -3.04
CA SER A 45 -17.26 -38.02 -4.48
C SER A 45 -16.17 -37.08 -4.97
N PHE A 46 -15.88 -37.12 -6.26
CA PHE A 46 -14.95 -36.17 -6.90
C PHE A 46 -15.39 -34.70 -6.68
N SER A 47 -16.70 -34.46 -6.64
CA SER A 47 -17.27 -33.15 -6.30
C SER A 47 -16.90 -32.70 -4.89
N ASP A 48 -16.95 -33.61 -3.89
CA ASP A 48 -16.61 -33.27 -2.51
C ASP A 48 -15.14 -32.89 -2.36
N PHE A 49 -14.26 -33.60 -3.09
CA PHE A 49 -12.85 -33.24 -3.16
C PHE A 49 -12.63 -31.83 -3.68
N PHE A 50 -13.22 -31.50 -4.84
CA PHE A 50 -13.04 -30.17 -5.43
C PHE A 50 -13.68 -29.06 -4.61
N GLN A 51 -14.83 -29.30 -3.98
CA GLN A 51 -15.44 -28.34 -3.07
C GLN A 51 -14.55 -28.09 -1.85
N GLY A 52 -13.98 -29.15 -1.29
CA GLY A 52 -13.03 -29.04 -0.17
C GLY A 52 -11.74 -28.30 -0.55
N TYR A 53 -11.22 -28.51 -1.76
CA TYR A 53 -10.09 -27.77 -2.30
C TYR A 53 -10.44 -26.30 -2.53
N TYR A 54 -11.55 -26.03 -3.21
CA TYR A 54 -12.03 -24.66 -3.47
C TYR A 54 -12.19 -23.85 -2.17
N ASN A 55 -12.86 -24.43 -1.18
CA ASN A 55 -13.05 -23.76 0.12
C ASN A 55 -11.71 -23.47 0.81
N ALA A 56 -10.72 -24.35 0.67
CA ALA A 56 -9.40 -24.14 1.26
C ALA A 56 -8.64 -22.99 0.58
N VAL A 57 -8.60 -22.92 -0.77
CA VAL A 57 -7.84 -21.89 -1.50
C VAL A 57 -8.55 -20.54 -1.54
N THR A 58 -9.85 -20.49 -1.26
CA THR A 58 -10.62 -19.25 -1.13
C THR A 58 -10.72 -18.76 0.31
N SER A 59 -10.19 -19.53 1.29
CA SER A 59 -10.24 -19.13 2.69
C SER A 59 -9.41 -17.88 2.96
N THR A 60 -9.85 -17.08 3.94
CA THR A 60 -9.13 -15.90 4.40
C THR A 60 -7.71 -16.23 4.86
N ASP A 61 -7.54 -17.34 5.60
CA ASP A 61 -6.23 -17.77 6.11
C ASP A 61 -5.25 -18.09 4.99
N PHE A 62 -5.70 -18.80 3.94
CA PHE A 62 -4.88 -19.05 2.76
C PHE A 62 -4.48 -17.74 2.06
N ASN A 63 -5.43 -16.84 1.82
CA ASN A 63 -5.18 -15.57 1.18
C ASN A 63 -4.19 -14.70 1.97
N VAL A 64 -4.38 -14.58 3.28
CA VAL A 64 -3.46 -13.83 4.17
C VAL A 64 -2.07 -14.47 4.19
N GLY A 65 -2.00 -15.80 4.27
CA GLY A 65 -0.74 -16.54 4.21
C GLY A 65 0.04 -16.28 2.92
N VAL A 66 -0.62 -16.39 1.78
CA VAL A 66 -0.02 -16.09 0.45
C VAL A 66 0.45 -14.64 0.38
N MET A 67 -0.38 -13.68 0.83
CA MET A 67 -0.04 -12.25 0.84
C MET A 67 1.20 -11.97 1.69
N LEU A 68 1.28 -12.56 2.88
CA LEU A 68 2.42 -12.38 3.78
C LEU A 68 3.71 -12.96 3.18
N VAL A 69 3.64 -14.18 2.63
CA VAL A 69 4.81 -14.86 2.05
C VAL A 69 5.33 -14.09 0.83
N TYR A 70 4.45 -13.74 -0.12
CA TYR A 70 4.93 -13.01 -1.31
C TYR A 70 5.50 -11.65 -0.97
N ALA A 71 4.87 -10.90 -0.06
CA ALA A 71 5.34 -9.58 0.31
C ALA A 71 6.67 -9.63 1.06
N ALA A 72 6.88 -10.63 1.93
CA ALA A 72 8.15 -10.84 2.61
C ALA A 72 9.29 -11.17 1.63
N ILE A 73 9.05 -12.09 0.69
CA ILE A 73 10.03 -12.44 -0.35
C ILE A 73 10.31 -11.24 -1.26
N ALA A 74 9.26 -10.54 -1.71
CA ALA A 74 9.41 -9.36 -2.54
C ALA A 74 10.16 -8.23 -1.83
N ALA A 75 9.88 -7.98 -0.55
CA ALA A 75 10.58 -6.97 0.24
C ALA A 75 12.09 -7.24 0.29
N VAL A 76 12.50 -8.50 0.51
CA VAL A 76 13.91 -8.89 0.52
C VAL A 76 14.54 -8.70 -0.87
N LEU A 77 13.92 -9.22 -1.93
CA LEU A 77 14.44 -9.13 -3.30
C LEU A 77 14.57 -7.68 -3.76
N PHE A 78 13.52 -6.87 -3.52
CA PHE A 78 13.49 -5.48 -3.93
C PHE A 78 14.37 -4.58 -3.06
N PHE A 79 14.58 -4.91 -1.78
CA PHE A 79 15.58 -4.26 -0.96
C PHE A 79 16.98 -4.43 -1.54
N PHE A 80 17.39 -5.65 -1.91
CA PHE A 80 18.68 -5.87 -2.55
C PHE A 80 18.78 -5.21 -3.93
N TRP A 81 17.71 -5.20 -4.71
CA TRP A 81 17.68 -4.48 -5.99
C TRP A 81 17.83 -2.97 -5.78
N TYR A 82 17.05 -2.37 -4.88
CA TYR A 82 17.13 -0.96 -4.51
C TYR A 82 18.54 -0.61 -4.02
N TYR A 83 19.07 -1.37 -3.07
CA TYR A 83 20.38 -1.13 -2.47
C TYR A 83 21.53 -1.18 -3.50
N LYS A 84 21.47 -2.13 -4.44
CA LYS A 84 22.54 -2.31 -5.45
C LYS A 84 22.46 -1.33 -6.62
N LYS A 85 21.26 -0.91 -7.04
CA LYS A 85 21.04 -0.21 -8.32
C LYS A 85 20.53 1.23 -8.20
N VAL A 86 19.99 1.59 -7.06
CA VAL A 86 19.30 2.88 -6.88
C VAL A 86 19.86 3.64 -5.69
N CYS A 87 20.08 2.98 -4.56
CA CYS A 87 20.53 3.63 -3.33
C CYS A 87 21.89 4.29 -3.56
N ASP A 88 21.91 5.62 -3.49
CA ASP A 88 23.15 6.38 -3.51
C ASP A 88 23.82 6.29 -2.13
N LYS A 89 24.90 5.54 -2.07
CA LYS A 89 25.70 5.36 -0.84
C LYS A 89 26.39 6.64 -0.39
N SER A 90 26.52 7.63 -1.29
CA SER A 90 27.09 8.94 -1.01
C SER A 90 26.07 9.92 -0.43
N ALA A 91 24.77 9.59 -0.51
CA ALA A 91 23.70 10.43 0.01
C ALA A 91 23.85 10.55 1.53
N LYS A 92 24.22 11.73 2.00
CA LYS A 92 24.51 12.06 3.40
C LYS A 92 23.27 12.01 4.33
N LYS A 93 22.05 11.88 3.78
CA LYS A 93 20.81 11.86 4.56
C LYS A 93 20.51 10.42 4.96
N GLY A 94 20.76 10.07 6.21
CA GLY A 94 20.45 8.74 6.78
C GLY A 94 18.96 8.41 6.73
N ALA A 95 18.63 7.11 6.83
CA ALA A 95 17.28 6.57 6.70
C ALA A 95 16.20 7.28 7.58
N PHE A 96 16.59 7.85 8.71
CA PHE A 96 15.70 8.52 9.65
C PHE A 96 16.06 10.01 9.87
N ALA A 97 16.63 10.66 8.86
CA ALA A 97 17.09 12.05 8.98
C ALA A 97 15.97 13.02 9.42
N LEU A 98 14.75 12.84 8.89
CA LEU A 98 13.57 13.65 9.29
C LEU A 98 13.19 13.47 10.76
N LEU A 99 13.27 12.25 11.28
CA LEU A 99 13.03 11.97 12.70
C LEU A 99 14.12 12.58 13.59
N LYS A 100 15.37 12.63 13.10
CA LYS A 100 16.49 13.18 13.89
C LYS A 100 16.45 14.71 13.99
N ALA A 101 15.93 15.40 12.97
CA ALA A 101 15.88 16.87 12.97
C ALA A 101 14.90 17.44 14.00
N ASN A 102 13.69 16.91 14.06
CA ASN A 102 12.68 17.23 15.10
C ASN A 102 11.70 16.05 15.22
N PRO A 103 11.97 15.10 16.13
CA PRO A 103 11.17 13.88 16.26
C PRO A 103 9.69 14.16 16.55
N ALA A 104 9.41 15.05 17.48
CA ALA A 104 8.04 15.35 17.91
C ALA A 104 7.21 15.92 16.74
N THR A 105 7.75 16.92 16.03
CA THR A 105 7.07 17.52 14.88
C THR A 105 6.87 16.53 13.76
N CYS A 106 7.84 15.62 13.52
CA CYS A 106 7.73 14.57 12.51
C CYS A 106 6.62 13.57 12.87
N ILE A 107 6.62 13.06 14.09
CA ILE A 107 5.63 12.08 14.57
C ILE A 107 4.22 12.68 14.52
N VAL A 108 4.04 13.88 15.06
CA VAL A 108 2.73 14.58 15.03
C VAL A 108 2.29 14.82 13.59
N GLY A 109 3.20 15.26 12.72
CA GLY A 109 2.91 15.48 11.30
C GLY A 109 2.47 14.19 10.57
N VAL A 110 3.15 13.07 10.83
CA VAL A 110 2.80 11.74 10.27
C VAL A 110 1.42 11.30 10.77
N ILE A 111 1.14 11.41 12.06
CA ILE A 111 -0.15 11.01 12.65
C ILE A 111 -1.29 11.86 12.07
N LEU A 112 -1.15 13.19 12.09
CA LEU A 112 -2.18 14.10 11.57
C LEU A 112 -2.44 13.87 10.07
N LEU A 113 -1.38 13.71 9.28
CA LEU A 113 -1.53 13.45 7.85
C LEU A 113 -2.22 12.11 7.58
N SER A 114 -1.80 11.05 8.29
CA SER A 114 -2.38 9.71 8.13
C SER A 114 -3.85 9.70 8.52
N PHE A 115 -4.19 10.31 9.65
CA PHE A 115 -5.57 10.39 10.14
C PHE A 115 -6.45 11.22 9.19
N GLY A 116 -5.99 12.41 8.82
CA GLY A 116 -6.72 13.28 7.90
C GLY A 116 -6.93 12.62 6.53
N MET A 117 -5.89 12.04 5.95
CA MET A 117 -5.96 11.33 4.67
C MET A 117 -6.89 10.11 4.72
N GLN A 118 -6.91 9.34 5.83
CA GLN A 118 -7.78 8.18 5.98
C GLN A 118 -9.26 8.59 5.82
N TYR A 119 -9.68 9.65 6.52
CA TYR A 119 -11.06 10.14 6.40
C TYR A 119 -11.35 10.76 5.04
N LEU A 120 -10.43 11.58 4.51
CA LEU A 120 -10.62 12.16 3.17
C LEU A 120 -10.74 11.08 2.08
N CYS A 121 -9.95 10.01 2.17
CA CYS A 121 -10.10 8.85 1.28
C CYS A 121 -11.48 8.19 1.43
N THR A 122 -11.98 8.03 2.65
CA THR A 122 -13.33 7.48 2.89
C THR A 122 -14.42 8.38 2.30
N TYR A 123 -14.34 9.71 2.48
CA TYR A 123 -15.26 10.65 1.82
C TYR A 123 -15.21 10.55 0.31
N LEU A 124 -14.00 10.49 -0.26
CA LEU A 124 -13.83 10.32 -1.69
C LEU A 124 -14.46 9.03 -2.21
N MET A 125 -14.27 7.92 -1.49
CA MET A 125 -14.89 6.63 -1.84
C MET A 125 -16.42 6.74 -1.87
N ASN A 126 -17.01 7.39 -0.86
CA ASN A 126 -18.47 7.60 -0.81
C ASN A 126 -18.95 8.48 -1.98
N VAL A 127 -18.24 9.56 -2.30
CA VAL A 127 -18.58 10.42 -3.45
C VAL A 127 -18.50 9.64 -4.76
N VAL A 128 -17.40 8.89 -4.98
CA VAL A 128 -17.24 8.05 -6.18
C VAL A 128 -18.32 6.99 -6.28
N SER A 129 -18.74 6.40 -5.16
CA SER A 129 -19.81 5.39 -5.12
C SER A 129 -21.18 5.95 -5.51
N CYS A 130 -21.42 7.26 -5.34
CA CYS A 130 -22.64 7.90 -5.86
C CYS A 130 -22.72 7.87 -7.39
N PHE A 131 -21.54 7.94 -8.08
CA PHE A 131 -21.47 7.87 -9.54
C PHE A 131 -21.34 6.43 -10.05
N PHE A 132 -20.75 5.54 -9.25
CA PHE A 132 -20.47 4.15 -9.57
C PHE A 132 -21.00 3.21 -8.47
N PRO A 133 -22.32 3.00 -8.34
CA PRO A 133 -22.93 2.31 -7.19
C PRO A 133 -22.41 0.88 -6.96
N ASN A 134 -22.01 0.19 -8.03
CA ASN A 134 -21.52 -1.19 -7.94
C ASN A 134 -20.08 -1.31 -7.40
N TRP A 135 -19.32 -0.22 -7.31
CA TRP A 135 -17.92 -0.29 -6.90
C TRP A 135 -17.75 -0.50 -5.40
N LEU A 136 -18.65 0.07 -4.59
CA LEU A 136 -18.58 -0.09 -3.13
C LEU A 136 -18.87 -1.53 -2.69
N PRO A 137 -19.93 -2.22 -3.14
CA PRO A 137 -20.15 -3.62 -2.83
C PRO A 137 -19.00 -4.54 -3.28
N GLN A 138 -18.40 -4.28 -4.46
CA GLN A 138 -17.22 -5.02 -4.92
C GLN A 138 -16.02 -4.81 -4.01
N TYR A 139 -15.80 -3.59 -3.55
CA TYR A 139 -14.74 -3.27 -2.61
C TYR A 139 -14.96 -3.96 -1.25
N GLU A 140 -16.18 -3.91 -0.72
CA GLU A 140 -16.57 -4.58 0.54
C GLU A 140 -16.34 -6.09 0.45
N THR A 141 -16.81 -6.74 -0.63
CA THR A 141 -16.58 -8.17 -0.88
C THR A 141 -15.07 -8.50 -0.92
N LEU A 142 -14.26 -7.64 -1.53
CA LEU A 142 -12.81 -7.81 -1.57
C LEU A 142 -12.19 -7.69 -0.17
N MET A 143 -12.64 -6.74 0.64
CA MET A 143 -12.14 -6.55 2.02
C MET A 143 -12.56 -7.71 2.92
N ASP A 144 -13.77 -8.22 2.77
CA ASP A 144 -14.25 -9.42 3.46
C ASP A 144 -13.40 -10.64 3.12
N GLY A 145 -13.17 -10.89 1.84
CA GLY A 145 -12.32 -11.99 1.37
C GLY A 145 -10.85 -11.91 1.86
N ARG A 146 -10.39 -10.70 2.17
CA ARG A 146 -9.07 -10.44 2.77
C ARG A 146 -9.09 -10.47 4.31
N GLY A 147 -10.25 -10.68 4.94
CA GLY A 147 -10.40 -10.70 6.40
C GLY A 147 -10.36 -9.34 7.08
N LEU A 148 -10.44 -8.24 6.31
CA LEU A 148 -10.33 -6.87 6.85
C LEU A 148 -11.63 -6.38 7.50
N SER A 149 -12.76 -7.01 7.22
CA SER A 149 -14.06 -6.72 7.82
C SER A 149 -14.36 -7.54 9.09
N GLY A 150 -13.59 -8.62 9.33
CA GLY A 150 -13.77 -9.54 10.45
C GLY A 150 -12.77 -9.36 11.59
N SER A 151 -12.49 -10.48 12.29
CA SER A 151 -11.47 -10.51 13.35
C SER A 151 -10.07 -10.26 12.75
N ARG A 152 -9.36 -9.30 13.33
CA ARG A 152 -8.04 -8.89 12.86
C ARG A 152 -6.98 -9.85 13.42
N THR A 153 -6.65 -10.86 12.64
CA THR A 153 -5.59 -11.80 13.02
C THR A 153 -4.21 -11.11 12.98
N LEU A 154 -3.29 -11.58 13.82
CA LEU A 154 -1.91 -11.04 13.85
C LEU A 154 -1.22 -11.13 12.48
N PRO A 155 -1.31 -12.21 11.70
CA PRO A 155 -0.74 -12.26 10.35
C PRO A 155 -1.30 -11.20 9.41
N LEU A 156 -2.62 -10.95 9.45
CA LEU A 156 -3.27 -9.93 8.65
C LEU A 156 -2.77 -8.51 9.02
N VAL A 157 -2.71 -8.19 10.31
CA VAL A 157 -2.19 -6.90 10.80
C VAL A 157 -0.73 -6.73 10.40
N LEU A 158 0.09 -7.76 10.57
CA LEU A 158 1.50 -7.73 10.20
C LEU A 158 1.69 -7.48 8.69
N TYR A 159 0.89 -8.17 7.85
CA TYR A 159 0.90 -7.93 6.42
C TYR A 159 0.46 -6.50 6.09
N THR A 160 -0.73 -6.10 6.55
CA THR A 160 -1.36 -4.84 6.14
C THR A 160 -0.59 -3.62 6.63
N VAL A 161 -0.07 -3.66 7.87
CA VAL A 161 0.56 -2.49 8.50
C VAL A 161 2.06 -2.43 8.27
N VAL A 162 2.73 -3.58 8.11
CA VAL A 162 4.21 -3.60 8.12
C VAL A 162 4.78 -4.13 6.81
N ILE A 163 4.59 -5.42 6.52
CA ILE A 163 5.30 -6.10 5.43
C ILE A 163 4.83 -5.61 4.06
N GLY A 164 3.51 -5.47 3.86
CA GLY A 164 2.92 -4.92 2.64
C GLY A 164 3.45 -3.51 2.32
N PRO A 165 3.30 -2.52 3.21
CA PRO A 165 3.84 -1.19 3.02
C PRO A 165 5.34 -1.16 2.71
N ILE A 166 6.17 -1.94 3.39
CA ILE A 166 7.62 -2.00 3.08
C ILE A 166 7.84 -2.52 1.66
N CYS A 167 7.18 -3.61 1.28
CA CYS A 167 7.27 -4.19 -0.06
C CYS A 167 6.82 -3.19 -1.14
N GLU A 168 5.69 -2.54 -0.92
CA GLU A 168 5.10 -1.58 -1.86
C GLU A 168 5.94 -0.31 -1.98
N GLU A 169 6.45 0.25 -0.89
CA GLU A 169 7.33 1.41 -0.96
C GLU A 169 8.65 1.10 -1.66
N LEU A 170 9.26 -0.07 -1.43
CA LEU A 170 10.44 -0.51 -2.17
C LEU A 170 10.16 -0.61 -3.67
N THR A 171 8.99 -1.15 -4.05
CA THR A 171 8.60 -1.32 -5.44
C THR A 171 8.34 0.01 -6.12
N PHE A 172 7.44 0.83 -5.54
CA PHE A 172 6.91 2.02 -6.23
C PHE A 172 7.76 3.26 -6.00
N ARG A 173 8.21 3.53 -4.77
CA ARG A 173 9.01 4.73 -4.45
C ARG A 173 10.50 4.44 -4.55
N GLY A 174 10.93 3.27 -4.08
CA GLY A 174 12.32 2.84 -4.16
C GLY A 174 12.77 2.62 -5.60
N LEU A 175 12.10 1.79 -6.36
CA LEU A 175 12.53 1.38 -7.70
C LEU A 175 11.83 2.17 -8.82
N THR A 176 10.50 2.04 -8.96
CA THR A 176 9.72 2.65 -10.05
C THR A 176 9.94 4.16 -10.14
N PHE A 177 9.69 4.88 -9.05
CA PHE A 177 9.86 6.33 -9.00
C PHE A 177 11.31 6.75 -9.28
N SER A 178 12.28 6.07 -8.70
CA SER A 178 13.69 6.38 -8.91
C SER A 178 14.14 6.17 -10.35
N TYR A 179 13.65 5.14 -11.05
CA TYR A 179 13.91 4.97 -12.48
C TYR A 179 13.20 6.04 -13.31
N ALA A 180 11.95 6.36 -12.98
CA ALA A 180 11.19 7.42 -13.67
C ALA A 180 11.87 8.80 -13.52
N ARG A 181 12.40 9.13 -12.34
CA ARG A 181 13.13 10.38 -12.07
C ARG A 181 14.39 10.56 -12.92
N ARG A 182 14.96 9.50 -13.44
CA ARG A 182 16.12 9.57 -14.35
C ARG A 182 15.77 10.09 -15.76
N VAL A 183 14.49 9.99 -16.15
CA VAL A 183 14.02 10.29 -17.52
C VAL A 183 12.87 11.29 -17.57
N MET A 184 12.24 11.58 -16.44
CA MET A 184 11.06 12.44 -16.33
C MET A 184 11.23 13.48 -15.19
N PRO A 185 10.58 14.67 -15.32
CA PRO A 185 10.48 15.61 -14.21
C PRO A 185 9.69 15.01 -13.05
N PHE A 186 9.85 15.59 -11.85
CA PHE A 186 9.25 15.09 -10.62
C PHE A 186 7.76 14.74 -10.76
N TRP A 187 6.94 15.68 -11.25
CA TRP A 187 5.48 15.45 -11.28
C TRP A 187 5.08 14.31 -12.22
N ALA A 188 5.72 14.20 -13.39
CA ALA A 188 5.46 13.09 -14.30
C ALA A 188 5.86 11.73 -13.68
N ALA A 189 7.04 11.67 -13.07
CA ALA A 189 7.50 10.46 -12.38
C ALA A 189 6.58 10.10 -11.20
N ASN A 190 6.11 11.11 -10.44
CA ASN A 190 5.20 10.92 -9.32
C ASN A 190 3.83 10.38 -9.77
N VAL A 191 3.30 10.90 -10.88
CA VAL A 191 2.05 10.37 -11.47
C VAL A 191 2.23 8.94 -11.95
N VAL A 192 3.32 8.62 -12.66
CA VAL A 192 3.58 7.26 -13.17
C VAL A 192 3.64 6.24 -12.03
N GLN A 193 4.42 6.51 -10.97
CA GLN A 193 4.50 5.57 -9.85
C GLN A 193 3.15 5.44 -9.11
N ALA A 194 2.40 6.53 -8.95
CA ALA A 194 1.10 6.52 -8.28
C ALA A 194 0.04 5.75 -9.10
N LEU A 195 0.04 5.85 -10.43
CA LEU A 195 -0.82 5.08 -11.32
C LEU A 195 -0.51 3.58 -11.25
N LEU A 196 0.77 3.21 -11.27
CA LEU A 196 1.19 1.81 -11.16
C LEU A 196 0.85 1.23 -9.78
N PHE A 197 1.05 2.02 -8.72
CA PHE A 197 0.65 1.65 -7.36
C PHE A 197 -0.86 1.43 -7.25
N ALA A 198 -1.66 2.34 -7.78
CA ALA A 198 -3.12 2.23 -7.79
C ALA A 198 -3.59 1.00 -8.58
N GLY A 199 -3.01 0.77 -9.76
CA GLY A 199 -3.36 -0.36 -10.62
C GLY A 199 -3.11 -1.72 -10.00
N MET A 200 -2.09 -1.85 -9.15
CA MET A 200 -1.78 -3.12 -8.44
C MET A 200 -2.88 -3.58 -7.49
N HIS A 201 -3.74 -2.71 -7.05
CA HIS A 201 -4.84 -3.07 -6.14
C HIS A 201 -6.00 -3.82 -6.83
N MET A 202 -6.07 -3.78 -8.18
CA MET A 202 -7.04 -4.51 -9.00
C MET A 202 -8.52 -4.26 -8.62
N ASN A 203 -8.79 -3.16 -7.95
CA ASN A 203 -10.14 -2.71 -7.58
C ASN A 203 -10.28 -1.21 -7.90
N PRO A 204 -11.29 -0.80 -8.69
CA PRO A 204 -11.40 0.57 -9.18
C PRO A 204 -11.62 1.60 -8.05
N LEU A 205 -12.43 1.28 -7.04
CA LEU A 205 -12.66 2.18 -5.91
C LEU A 205 -11.39 2.35 -5.07
N GLN A 206 -10.67 1.24 -4.83
CA GLN A 206 -9.39 1.27 -4.15
C GLN A 206 -8.35 2.05 -4.94
N ALA A 207 -8.31 1.88 -6.27
CA ALA A 207 -7.38 2.58 -7.15
C ALA A 207 -7.50 4.11 -7.06
N VAL A 208 -8.72 4.64 -6.93
CA VAL A 208 -8.94 6.10 -6.83
C VAL A 208 -8.24 6.68 -5.61
N TYR A 209 -8.46 6.15 -4.42
CA TYR A 209 -7.84 6.72 -3.22
C TYR A 209 -6.35 6.38 -3.09
N THR A 210 -5.94 5.19 -3.53
CA THR A 210 -4.52 4.80 -3.50
C THR A 210 -3.70 5.59 -4.51
N PHE A 211 -4.28 6.03 -5.63
CA PHE A 211 -3.63 6.97 -6.54
C PHE A 211 -3.30 8.31 -5.84
N LEU A 212 -4.28 8.93 -5.18
CA LEU A 212 -4.06 10.19 -4.46
C LEU A 212 -3.07 10.02 -3.30
N PHE A 213 -3.23 8.96 -2.52
CA PHE A 213 -2.28 8.64 -1.46
C PHE A 213 -0.88 8.37 -2.02
N GLY A 214 -0.80 7.71 -3.18
CA GLY A 214 0.42 7.47 -3.93
C GLY A 214 1.18 8.75 -4.29
N LEU A 215 0.47 9.78 -4.73
CA LEU A 215 1.05 11.10 -5.02
C LEU A 215 1.63 11.76 -3.76
N VAL A 216 0.93 11.66 -2.64
CA VAL A 216 1.39 12.20 -1.34
C VAL A 216 2.65 11.49 -0.87
N LEU A 217 2.67 10.16 -0.93
CA LEU A 217 3.85 9.36 -0.54
C LEU A 217 5.07 9.71 -1.41
N GLY A 218 4.91 9.77 -2.74
CA GLY A 218 6.01 10.15 -3.64
C GLY A 218 6.51 11.58 -3.40
N TYR A 219 5.61 12.52 -3.08
CA TYR A 219 6.00 13.88 -2.71
C TYR A 219 6.88 13.90 -1.46
N PHE A 220 6.51 13.18 -0.40
CA PHE A 220 7.28 13.18 0.84
C PHE A 220 8.57 12.37 0.75
N VAL A 221 8.61 11.31 -0.05
CA VAL A 221 9.86 10.58 -0.35
C VAL A 221 10.87 11.49 -1.05
N GLU A 222 10.44 12.25 -2.07
CA GLU A 222 11.29 13.23 -2.77
C GLU A 222 11.77 14.33 -1.81
N LYS A 223 10.87 14.91 -1.01
CA LYS A 223 11.20 15.96 -0.04
C LYS A 223 12.17 15.49 1.05
N ALA A 224 11.97 14.30 1.56
CA ALA A 224 12.83 13.71 2.58
C ALA A 224 14.19 13.26 2.02
N GLY A 225 14.24 13.00 0.71
CA GLY A 225 15.41 12.41 0.06
C GLY A 225 15.72 10.98 0.54
N ASN A 226 14.73 10.29 1.11
CA ASN A 226 14.87 8.91 1.55
C ASN A 226 13.53 8.17 1.57
N LEU A 227 13.60 6.84 1.43
CA LEU A 227 12.44 5.95 1.34
C LEU A 227 11.74 5.74 2.69
N SER A 228 12.43 5.91 3.81
CA SER A 228 11.88 5.64 5.14
C SER A 228 10.69 6.54 5.48
N MET A 229 10.64 7.74 4.91
CA MET A 229 9.49 8.64 5.08
C MET A 229 8.22 8.08 4.43
N GLY A 230 8.33 7.55 3.22
CA GLY A 230 7.22 6.86 2.56
C GLY A 230 6.77 5.65 3.37
N ILE A 231 7.70 4.80 3.82
CA ILE A 231 7.40 3.63 4.65
C ILE A 231 6.68 4.05 5.94
N CYS A 232 7.17 5.04 6.67
CA CYS A 232 6.54 5.50 7.91
C CYS A 232 5.13 6.05 7.69
N LEU A 233 4.93 6.89 6.66
CA LEU A 233 3.61 7.42 6.31
C LEU A 233 2.64 6.32 5.89
N HIS A 234 3.09 5.38 5.07
CA HIS A 234 2.26 4.28 4.59
C HIS A 234 1.85 3.34 5.73
N MET A 235 2.81 2.93 6.57
CA MET A 235 2.52 2.13 7.77
C MET A 235 1.54 2.84 8.70
N SER A 236 1.74 4.15 8.93
CA SER A 236 0.84 4.95 9.79
C SER A 236 -0.57 5.05 9.20
N PHE A 237 -0.70 5.30 7.90
CA PHE A 237 -1.99 5.35 7.22
C PHE A 237 -2.74 4.02 7.32
N ASN A 238 -2.06 2.89 7.05
CA ASN A 238 -2.67 1.57 7.16
C ASN A 238 -3.00 1.20 8.62
N ALA A 239 -2.15 1.59 9.57
CA ALA A 239 -2.42 1.39 11.01
C ALA A 239 -3.69 2.15 11.43
N VAL A 240 -3.85 3.41 11.02
CA VAL A 240 -5.08 4.18 11.26
C VAL A 240 -6.28 3.47 10.65
N GLY A 241 -6.20 2.99 9.40
CA GLY A 241 -7.27 2.25 8.73
C GLY A 241 -7.65 0.97 9.47
N VAL A 242 -6.65 0.19 9.91
CA VAL A 242 -6.88 -1.04 10.69
C VAL A 242 -7.48 -0.73 12.06
N LEU A 243 -6.98 0.26 12.79
CA LEU A 243 -7.46 0.61 14.15
C LEU A 243 -8.87 1.20 14.13
N SER A 244 -9.19 2.00 13.12
CA SER A 244 -10.50 2.66 13.00
C SER A 244 -11.64 1.74 12.55
N GLY A 245 -11.34 0.50 12.17
CA GLY A 245 -12.38 -0.48 11.85
C GLY A 245 -13.12 -0.25 10.55
N GLY A 246 -12.46 0.39 9.57
CA GLY A 246 -13.17 0.89 8.40
C GLY A 246 -14.14 1.96 8.88
N LEU A 247 -13.65 3.17 9.10
CA LEU A 247 -14.39 4.30 9.66
C LEU A 247 -15.76 4.42 8.99
N ALA A 248 -16.75 3.85 9.64
CA ALA A 248 -18.14 4.11 9.27
C ALA A 248 -18.35 5.61 9.47
N LEU A 249 -18.37 6.37 8.38
CA LEU A 249 -18.84 7.75 8.38
C LEU A 249 -20.37 7.82 8.60
N GLY A 250 -20.96 6.70 9.03
CA GLY A 250 -22.32 6.59 9.51
C GLY A 250 -22.53 7.39 10.77
N GLY A 251 -22.23 8.66 10.71
CA GLY A 251 -22.56 9.62 11.75
C GLY A 251 -24.05 9.92 11.72
N ASN A 252 -24.61 10.07 12.91
CA ASN A 252 -26.03 10.25 13.15
C ASN A 252 -26.58 11.62 12.70
N GLY A 253 -25.95 12.31 11.74
CA GLY A 253 -26.47 13.54 11.19
C GLY A 253 -25.48 14.41 10.38
N PRO A 254 -26.01 15.43 9.65
CA PRO A 254 -25.20 16.31 8.81
C PRO A 254 -24.08 17.05 9.57
N MET A 255 -24.36 17.45 10.82
CA MET A 255 -23.37 18.15 11.66
C MET A 255 -22.10 17.32 11.85
N GLN A 256 -22.23 16.05 12.23
CA GLN A 256 -21.09 15.16 12.43
C GLN A 256 -20.34 14.92 11.13
N PHE A 257 -21.05 14.75 10.01
CA PHE A 257 -20.45 14.63 8.68
C PHE A 257 -19.52 15.82 8.38
N PHE A 258 -20.04 17.06 8.50
CA PHE A 258 -19.24 18.25 8.19
C PHE A 258 -18.11 18.49 9.20
N CYS A 259 -18.31 18.22 10.49
CA CYS A 259 -17.25 18.33 11.49
C CYS A 259 -16.07 17.39 11.20
N ILE A 260 -16.36 16.13 10.85
CA ILE A 260 -15.31 15.16 10.50
C ILE A 260 -14.63 15.56 9.19
N LEU A 261 -15.38 15.96 8.16
CA LEU A 261 -14.80 16.42 6.89
C LEU A 261 -13.86 17.61 7.10
N PHE A 262 -14.34 18.66 7.79
CA PHE A 262 -13.52 19.84 8.07
C PHE A 262 -12.31 19.49 8.94
N GLY A 263 -12.50 18.71 10.01
CA GLY A 263 -11.42 18.25 10.88
C GLY A 263 -10.35 17.45 10.12
N SER A 264 -10.77 16.57 9.18
CA SER A 264 -9.84 15.81 8.34
C SER A 264 -9.05 16.68 7.36
N MET A 265 -9.69 17.72 6.77
CA MET A 265 -9.00 18.70 5.94
C MET A 265 -7.96 19.49 6.74
N VAL A 266 -8.33 19.96 7.94
CA VAL A 266 -7.41 20.67 8.84
C VAL A 266 -6.25 19.76 9.27
N ALA A 267 -6.54 18.51 9.69
CA ALA A 267 -5.52 17.55 10.08
C ALA A 267 -4.53 17.26 8.94
N THR A 268 -5.04 17.03 7.72
CA THR A 268 -4.21 16.82 6.53
C THR A 268 -3.32 18.03 6.25
N TYR A 269 -3.90 19.24 6.26
CA TYR A 269 -3.17 20.48 6.03
C TYR A 269 -2.07 20.71 7.06
N LEU A 270 -2.38 20.58 8.36
CA LEU A 270 -1.41 20.70 9.45
C LEU A 270 -0.32 19.64 9.35
N GLY A 271 -0.67 18.40 9.04
CA GLY A 271 0.29 17.31 8.81
C GLY A 271 1.27 17.67 7.68
N ILE A 272 0.78 18.15 6.54
CA ILE A 272 1.61 18.61 5.43
C ILE A 272 2.52 19.78 5.85
N LEU A 273 2.01 20.75 6.58
CA LEU A 273 2.80 21.91 7.04
C LEU A 273 3.95 21.47 7.96
N LEU A 274 3.65 20.64 8.96
CA LEU A 274 4.64 20.17 9.92
C LEU A 274 5.76 19.36 9.25
N LEU A 275 5.39 18.46 8.32
CA LEU A 275 6.36 17.65 7.60
C LEU A 275 7.21 18.48 6.63
N ASN A 276 6.61 19.46 5.95
CA ASN A 276 7.35 20.38 5.09
C ASN A 276 8.31 21.29 5.87
N LYS A 277 7.91 21.78 7.05
CA LYS A 277 8.78 22.54 7.94
C LYS A 277 9.97 21.70 8.38
N ASN A 278 9.73 20.44 8.74
CA ASN A 278 10.78 19.53 9.17
C ASN A 278 11.77 19.20 8.04
N ALA A 279 11.27 19.04 6.81
CA ALA A 279 12.12 18.82 5.62
C ALA A 279 13.01 20.03 5.28
N LYS A 280 12.52 21.27 5.50
CA LYS A 280 13.33 22.48 5.31
C LYS A 280 14.47 22.62 6.32
N ASN A 281 14.28 22.17 7.55
CA ASN A 281 15.32 22.22 8.59
C ASN A 281 16.47 21.23 8.35
N MET A 282 16.35 20.38 7.32
CA MET A 282 17.39 19.42 6.92
C MET A 282 18.15 19.83 5.65
N ALA A 283 17.63 20.82 4.91
CA ALA A 283 18.27 21.36 3.70
C ALA A 283 19.34 22.36 4.06
#